data_9f55e5c06876a6ae72fe575906b9ca23
#
_entry.id   9f55e5c06876a6ae72fe575906b9ca23
#
_cell.length_a   1.000
_cell.length_b   1.000
_cell.length_c   1.000
_cell.angle_alpha   90.00
_cell.angle_beta   90.00
_cell.angle_gamma   90.00
#
_symmetry.space_group_name_H-M   'P 1'
#
loop_
_entity.id
_entity.type
_entity.pdbx_description
1 polymer ?
#
loop_
_entity_poly.entity_id
_entity_poly.type
_entity_poly.pdbx_seq_one_letter_code
_entity_poly.pdbx_strand_id
1 'polypeptide(L)'
;QRQMCIRDRHEPLMDPSTSVSFSSYFADMGLVLFALFLVLLNGFFVAAEFAMVKLRSTRVEALAKKNGWRGHILRTVHSQLDAYLSACQLGITLASLGLGWVGEPAFAHLLEPLLTSIGIESQKLIHGIAFFTAFFIISYLHIVIGELAPKSWAIRKPELLSLWTAAPLYLFYWAMYPAIFLLNASANAILRIAGQDQPAGHHEHHYSRDELKLILHSSRASDPSDQDMRVLASAVELGELEVVDWANSREDLIYLELNATLDEVFSLFRRHKYSRYPIYDEAAGEFVGVLHIKDLLLHLSLLEMLPSTLRLAELMHPIEKVSRN
;
A
#
# COMPACT_ATOMS: atom_id res chain seq x y z
N GLN A 1 -17.81 13.43 -102.81
CA GLN A 1 -19.18 13.22 -102.29
C GLN A 1 -19.19 12.06 -101.30
N ARG A 2 -19.00 12.28 -100.02
CA ARG A 2 -19.51 11.46 -98.90
C ARG A 2 -19.50 12.33 -97.66
N GLN A 3 -20.67 12.77 -97.26
CA GLN A 3 -20.92 13.39 -95.94
C GLN A 3 -20.70 12.32 -94.89
N MET A 4 -19.77 12.57 -94.02
CA MET A 4 -19.54 11.76 -92.81
C MET A 4 -20.23 12.45 -91.65
N CYS A 5 -21.39 11.91 -91.27
CA CYS A 5 -22.08 12.31 -90.07
C CYS A 5 -21.20 11.97 -88.87
N ILE A 6 -20.65 12.98 -88.21
CA ILE A 6 -20.07 12.86 -86.91
C ILE A 6 -21.25 12.83 -85.94
N ARG A 7 -21.51 11.68 -85.35
CA ARG A 7 -22.49 11.43 -84.32
C ARG A 7 -21.81 11.88 -82.98
N ASP A 8 -22.12 13.09 -82.55
CA ASP A 8 -21.78 13.56 -81.27
C ASP A 8 -22.41 12.61 -80.24
N ARG A 9 -21.55 11.75 -79.68
CA ARG A 9 -21.90 10.94 -78.47
C ARG A 9 -21.75 11.85 -77.26
N HIS A 10 -22.87 12.46 -76.83
CA HIS A 10 -22.97 13.02 -75.53
C HIS A 10 -22.67 11.90 -74.49
N GLU A 11 -21.42 11.83 -74.05
CA GLU A 11 -21.14 11.17 -72.80
C GLU A 11 -21.84 12.01 -71.72
N PRO A 12 -22.72 11.40 -70.94
CA PRO A 12 -23.20 12.14 -69.76
C PRO A 12 -22.00 12.43 -68.90
N LEU A 13 -21.69 13.72 -68.74
CA LEU A 13 -20.87 14.20 -67.63
C LEU A 13 -21.41 13.55 -66.40
N MET A 14 -20.69 12.53 -65.91
CA MET A 14 -20.92 12.04 -64.57
C MET A 14 -20.74 13.25 -63.61
N ASP A 15 -21.85 13.72 -63.10
CA ASP A 15 -21.93 14.62 -62.01
C ASP A 15 -21.11 13.98 -60.88
N PRO A 16 -20.03 14.61 -60.39
CA PRO A 16 -19.33 14.12 -59.22
C PRO A 16 -20.10 14.50 -57.98
N SER A 17 -21.42 14.37 -58.00
CA SER A 17 -22.21 14.34 -56.76
C SER A 17 -21.88 12.99 -56.08
N THR A 18 -20.81 13.04 -55.35
CA THR A 18 -20.46 12.22 -54.23
C THR A 18 -21.67 11.46 -53.67
N SER A 19 -21.90 10.27 -54.19
CA SER A 19 -22.51 9.23 -53.41
C SER A 19 -21.51 8.88 -52.29
N VAL A 20 -21.42 9.75 -51.29
CA VAL A 20 -20.82 9.37 -50.02
C VAL A 20 -21.63 8.18 -49.60
N SER A 21 -21.09 7.01 -49.82
CA SER A 21 -21.78 5.75 -49.64
C SER A 21 -22.16 5.70 -48.17
N PHE A 22 -23.44 5.53 -47.87
CA PHE A 22 -23.96 5.36 -46.47
C PHE A 22 -23.10 4.35 -45.70
N SER A 23 -22.48 3.41 -46.41
CA SER A 23 -21.51 2.43 -45.95
C SER A 23 -20.22 3.04 -45.38
N SER A 24 -19.70 4.14 -45.96
CA SER A 24 -18.47 4.76 -45.44
C SER A 24 -18.70 5.47 -44.08
N TYR A 25 -19.84 6.15 -43.92
CA TYR A 25 -20.20 6.75 -42.63
C TYR A 25 -20.36 5.73 -41.50
N PHE A 26 -20.92 4.55 -41.78
CA PHE A 26 -21.02 3.48 -40.78
C PHE A 26 -19.63 2.91 -40.43
N ALA A 27 -18.71 2.82 -41.39
CA ALA A 27 -17.35 2.38 -41.12
C ALA A 27 -16.59 3.40 -40.25
N ASP A 28 -16.67 4.69 -40.59
CA ASP A 28 -16.00 5.75 -39.81
C ASP A 28 -16.60 5.89 -38.41
N MET A 29 -17.92 5.78 -38.27
CA MET A 29 -18.57 5.74 -36.96
C MET A 29 -18.13 4.52 -36.13
N GLY A 30 -17.98 3.36 -36.79
CA GLY A 30 -17.46 2.15 -36.14
C GLY A 30 -16.04 2.32 -35.63
N LEU A 31 -15.16 2.98 -36.38
CA LEU A 31 -13.80 3.28 -35.95
C LEU A 31 -13.75 4.25 -34.75
N VAL A 32 -14.61 5.27 -34.77
CA VAL A 32 -14.72 6.20 -33.64
C VAL A 32 -15.23 5.51 -32.37
N LEU A 33 -16.27 4.67 -32.50
CA LEU A 33 -16.76 3.88 -31.35
C LEU A 33 -15.69 2.92 -30.81
N PHE A 34 -14.90 2.32 -31.71
CA PHE A 34 -13.77 1.48 -31.34
C PHE A 34 -12.66 2.27 -30.65
N ALA A 35 -12.34 3.47 -31.14
CA ALA A 35 -11.40 4.36 -30.45
C ALA A 35 -11.87 4.75 -29.04
N LEU A 36 -13.16 5.11 -28.88
CA LEU A 36 -13.75 5.38 -27.57
C LEU A 36 -13.75 4.14 -26.66
N PHE A 37 -13.99 2.96 -27.20
CA PHE A 37 -13.85 1.70 -26.47
C PHE A 37 -12.42 1.50 -25.96
N LEU A 38 -11.40 1.79 -26.78
CA LEU A 38 -9.99 1.70 -26.37
C LEU A 38 -9.65 2.71 -25.24
N VAL A 39 -10.20 3.92 -25.29
CA VAL A 39 -10.07 4.89 -24.18
C VAL A 39 -10.66 4.33 -22.89
N LEU A 40 -11.87 3.76 -22.95
CA LEU A 40 -12.51 3.15 -21.78
C LEU A 40 -11.76 1.91 -21.28
N LEU A 41 -11.24 1.10 -22.20
CA LEU A 41 -10.40 -0.06 -21.87
C LEU A 41 -9.11 0.36 -21.17
N ASN A 42 -8.47 1.43 -21.64
CA ASN A 42 -7.33 2.04 -20.97
C ASN A 42 -7.71 2.47 -19.54
N GLY A 43 -8.83 3.19 -19.41
CA GLY A 43 -9.36 3.61 -18.10
C GLY A 43 -9.67 2.45 -17.16
N PHE A 44 -10.14 1.32 -17.69
CA PHE A 44 -10.36 0.10 -16.92
C PHE A 44 -9.04 -0.43 -16.32
N PHE A 45 -7.97 -0.55 -17.12
CA PHE A 45 -6.68 -1.03 -16.63
C PHE A 45 -6.03 -0.06 -15.63
N VAL A 46 -6.10 1.25 -15.90
CA VAL A 46 -5.64 2.28 -14.97
C VAL A 46 -6.40 2.21 -13.64
N ALA A 47 -7.73 2.08 -13.69
CA ALA A 47 -8.53 1.94 -12.49
C ALA A 47 -8.20 0.66 -11.72
N ALA A 48 -7.98 -0.46 -12.41
CA ALA A 48 -7.59 -1.72 -11.80
C ALA A 48 -6.24 -1.61 -11.10
N GLU A 49 -5.22 -1.07 -11.77
CA GLU A 49 -3.87 -0.87 -11.25
C GLU A 49 -3.91 -0.05 -9.95
N PHE A 50 -4.48 1.16 -10.01
CA PHE A 50 -4.49 2.06 -8.84
C PHE A 50 -5.37 1.55 -7.70
N ALA A 51 -6.47 0.85 -7.99
CA ALA A 51 -7.31 0.26 -6.96
C ALA A 51 -6.58 -0.88 -6.23
N MET A 52 -5.87 -1.76 -6.95
CA MET A 52 -5.11 -2.87 -6.36
C MET A 52 -3.96 -2.36 -5.49
N VAL A 53 -3.18 -1.38 -5.97
CA VAL A 53 -2.07 -0.80 -5.22
C VAL A 53 -2.55 -0.06 -3.96
N LYS A 54 -3.70 0.62 -4.04
CA LYS A 54 -4.23 1.38 -2.89
C LYS A 54 -4.89 0.50 -1.82
N LEU A 55 -5.28 -0.71 -2.16
CA LEU A 55 -6.00 -1.61 -1.26
C LEU A 55 -5.02 -2.29 -0.29
N ARG A 56 -5.26 -2.15 1.02
CA ARG A 56 -4.45 -2.78 2.05
C ARG A 56 -4.76 -4.27 2.18
N SER A 57 -3.74 -5.10 2.44
CA SER A 57 -3.88 -6.56 2.60
C SER A 57 -4.93 -6.97 3.65
N THR A 58 -5.02 -6.23 4.76
CA THR A 58 -6.02 -6.46 5.80
C THR A 58 -7.46 -6.28 5.30
N ARG A 59 -7.69 -5.34 4.38
CA ARG A 59 -9.00 -5.10 3.76
C ARG A 59 -9.31 -6.15 2.70
N VAL A 60 -8.32 -6.67 1.99
CA VAL A 60 -8.50 -7.78 1.04
C VAL A 60 -9.06 -9.02 1.76
N GLU A 61 -8.50 -9.40 2.91
CA GLU A 61 -8.99 -10.52 3.70
C GLU A 61 -10.44 -10.31 4.19
N ALA A 62 -10.77 -9.10 4.63
CA ALA A 62 -12.13 -8.76 5.03
C ALA A 62 -13.12 -8.83 3.85
N LEU A 63 -12.72 -8.34 2.67
CA LEU A 63 -13.51 -8.39 1.44
C LEU A 63 -13.66 -9.82 0.90
N ALA A 64 -12.61 -10.65 1.01
CA ALA A 64 -12.64 -12.04 0.61
C ALA A 64 -13.67 -12.85 1.40
N LYS A 65 -13.77 -12.62 2.72
CA LYS A 65 -14.78 -13.26 3.57
C LYS A 65 -16.21 -12.82 3.25
N LYS A 66 -16.40 -11.55 2.85
CA LYS A 66 -17.73 -10.95 2.64
C LYS A 66 -18.30 -11.20 1.24
N ASN A 67 -17.47 -11.25 0.19
CA ASN A 67 -17.91 -11.17 -1.20
C ASN A 67 -17.80 -12.49 -1.99
N GLY A 68 -17.70 -13.63 -1.32
CA GLY A 68 -17.70 -14.95 -1.95
C GLY A 68 -16.64 -15.11 -3.06
N TRP A 69 -17.05 -15.60 -4.26
CA TRP A 69 -16.10 -15.90 -5.34
C TRP A 69 -15.31 -14.67 -5.84
N ARG A 70 -15.94 -13.49 -5.89
CA ARG A 70 -15.25 -12.24 -6.30
C ARG A 70 -14.18 -11.83 -5.31
N GLY A 71 -14.48 -11.98 -4.01
CA GLY A 71 -13.50 -11.73 -2.96
C GLY A 71 -12.32 -12.73 -3.02
N HIS A 72 -12.60 -13.98 -3.38
CA HIS A 72 -11.55 -15.00 -3.55
C HIS A 72 -10.62 -14.68 -4.72
N ILE A 73 -11.18 -14.27 -5.87
CA ILE A 73 -10.37 -13.82 -7.02
C ILE A 73 -9.56 -12.58 -6.64
N LEU A 74 -10.16 -11.61 -5.95
CA LEU A 74 -9.45 -10.42 -5.47
C LEU A 74 -8.24 -10.80 -4.59
N ARG A 75 -8.42 -11.75 -3.68
CA ARG A 75 -7.34 -12.28 -2.85
C ARG A 75 -6.22 -12.90 -3.69
N THR A 76 -6.57 -13.74 -4.68
CA THR A 76 -5.61 -14.35 -5.59
C THR A 76 -4.84 -13.30 -6.41
N VAL A 77 -5.52 -12.29 -6.93
CA VAL A 77 -4.91 -11.18 -7.66
C VAL A 77 -3.97 -10.40 -6.76
N HIS A 78 -4.40 -10.09 -5.54
CA HIS A 78 -3.60 -9.30 -4.61
C HIS A 78 -2.40 -10.09 -4.03
N SER A 79 -2.49 -11.41 -3.92
CA SER A 79 -1.36 -12.25 -3.47
C SER A 79 -0.22 -12.32 -4.49
N GLN A 80 -0.48 -11.98 -5.76
CA GLN A 80 0.51 -11.92 -6.83
C GLN A 80 0.52 -10.54 -7.48
N LEU A 81 0.47 -9.50 -6.65
CA LEU A 81 0.22 -8.11 -7.08
C LEU A 81 1.13 -7.69 -8.23
N ASP A 82 2.43 -7.93 -8.14
CA ASP A 82 3.42 -7.51 -9.16
C ASP A 82 3.13 -8.12 -10.54
N ALA A 83 2.71 -9.39 -10.57
CA ALA A 83 2.37 -10.07 -11.83
C ALA A 83 1.12 -9.45 -12.48
N TYR A 84 0.12 -9.11 -11.66
CA TYR A 84 -1.10 -8.47 -12.15
C TYR A 84 -0.91 -6.99 -12.48
N LEU A 85 0.00 -6.28 -11.81
CA LEU A 85 0.42 -4.93 -12.22
C LEU A 85 1.10 -4.94 -13.59
N SER A 86 1.97 -5.92 -13.86
CA SER A 86 2.54 -6.12 -15.20
C SER A 86 1.46 -6.37 -16.27
N ALA A 87 0.39 -7.09 -15.91
CA ALA A 87 -0.75 -7.27 -16.78
C ALA A 87 -1.50 -5.95 -17.04
N CYS A 88 -1.75 -5.15 -16.02
CA CYS A 88 -2.36 -3.83 -16.18
C CYS A 88 -1.54 -2.95 -17.10
N GLN A 89 -0.21 -2.89 -16.90
CA GLN A 89 0.70 -2.11 -17.74
C GLN A 89 0.70 -2.56 -19.20
N LEU A 90 0.67 -3.89 -19.44
CA LEU A 90 0.52 -4.42 -20.79
C LEU A 90 -0.81 -4.00 -21.39
N GLY A 91 -1.91 -4.09 -20.65
CA GLY A 91 -3.24 -3.68 -21.08
C GLY A 91 -3.32 -2.19 -21.44
N ILE A 92 -2.76 -1.33 -20.60
CA ILE A 92 -2.64 0.12 -20.80
C ILE A 92 -1.86 0.38 -22.11
N THR A 93 -0.72 -0.28 -22.28
CA THR A 93 0.13 -0.10 -23.46
C THR A 93 -0.57 -0.53 -24.74
N LEU A 94 -1.23 -1.70 -24.74
CA LEU A 94 -1.97 -2.19 -25.92
C LEU A 94 -3.15 -1.28 -26.26
N ALA A 95 -3.90 -0.82 -25.28
CA ALA A 95 -5.02 0.09 -25.49
C ALA A 95 -4.54 1.45 -26.05
N SER A 96 -3.46 2.00 -25.50
CA SER A 96 -2.87 3.28 -25.93
C SER A 96 -2.28 3.20 -27.34
N LEU A 97 -1.55 2.12 -27.68
CA LEU A 97 -1.02 1.90 -29.02
C LEU A 97 -2.15 1.70 -30.04
N GLY A 98 -3.16 0.91 -29.67
CA GLY A 98 -4.35 0.72 -30.52
C GLY A 98 -5.09 2.03 -30.75
N LEU A 99 -5.24 2.85 -29.71
CA LEU A 99 -5.87 4.16 -29.82
C LEU A 99 -5.09 5.10 -30.74
N GLY A 100 -3.75 5.13 -30.65
CA GLY A 100 -2.91 5.94 -31.53
C GLY A 100 -3.01 5.50 -33.00
N TRP A 101 -3.14 4.18 -33.25
CA TRP A 101 -3.24 3.65 -34.58
C TRP A 101 -4.60 3.90 -35.25
N VAL A 102 -5.70 3.73 -34.51
CA VAL A 102 -7.06 3.78 -35.06
C VAL A 102 -7.74 5.13 -34.82
N GLY A 103 -7.46 5.74 -33.67
CA GLY A 103 -8.20 6.90 -33.20
C GLY A 103 -7.97 8.14 -34.06
N GLU A 104 -6.71 8.46 -34.31
CA GLU A 104 -6.36 9.67 -35.06
C GLU A 104 -6.95 9.69 -36.48
N PRO A 105 -6.79 8.64 -37.34
CA PRO A 105 -7.40 8.63 -38.66
C PRO A 105 -8.93 8.71 -38.59
N ALA A 106 -9.57 8.01 -37.66
CA ALA A 106 -11.02 7.97 -37.53
C ALA A 106 -11.62 9.36 -37.26
N PHE A 107 -11.00 10.12 -36.32
CA PHE A 107 -11.45 11.49 -36.05
C PHE A 107 -11.07 12.49 -37.12
N ALA A 108 -9.92 12.30 -37.80
CA ALA A 108 -9.54 13.16 -38.93
C ALA A 108 -10.55 13.05 -40.08
N HIS A 109 -10.96 11.84 -40.45
CA HIS A 109 -11.98 11.59 -41.48
C HIS A 109 -13.33 12.24 -41.15
N LEU A 110 -13.73 12.28 -39.87
CA LEU A 110 -14.95 12.94 -39.43
C LEU A 110 -14.86 14.47 -39.52
N LEU A 111 -13.68 15.05 -39.37
CA LEU A 111 -13.48 16.49 -39.40
C LEU A 111 -13.33 17.05 -40.82
N GLU A 112 -12.85 16.27 -41.76
CA GLU A 112 -12.67 16.69 -43.18
C GLU A 112 -13.95 17.30 -43.81
N PRO A 113 -15.13 16.67 -43.73
CA PRO A 113 -16.36 17.23 -44.28
C PRO A 113 -16.76 18.56 -43.65
N LEU A 114 -16.51 18.71 -42.34
CA LEU A 114 -16.78 19.95 -41.61
C LEU A 114 -15.87 21.09 -42.07
N LEU A 115 -14.58 20.81 -42.29
CA LEU A 115 -13.61 21.80 -42.76
C LEU A 115 -13.87 22.23 -44.20
N THR A 116 -14.30 21.31 -45.05
CA THR A 116 -14.73 21.60 -46.45
C THR A 116 -15.97 22.48 -46.48
N SER A 117 -16.91 22.29 -45.54
CA SER A 117 -18.13 23.10 -45.47
C SER A 117 -17.87 24.54 -45.04
N ILE A 118 -16.76 24.83 -44.35
CA ILE A 118 -16.35 26.17 -43.93
C ILE A 118 -15.62 26.93 -45.06
N GLY A 119 -15.41 26.29 -46.25
CA GLY A 119 -14.83 26.94 -47.42
C GLY A 119 -13.32 26.86 -47.54
N ILE A 120 -12.68 25.90 -46.89
CA ILE A 120 -11.26 25.62 -47.03
C ILE A 120 -11.08 24.71 -48.27
N GLU A 121 -10.51 25.23 -49.37
CA GLU A 121 -10.35 24.49 -50.63
C GLU A 121 -9.04 23.70 -50.69
N SER A 122 -8.05 24.04 -49.88
CA SER A 122 -6.74 23.39 -49.95
C SER A 122 -6.75 22.03 -49.23
N GLN A 123 -6.68 20.95 -49.98
CA GLN A 123 -6.63 19.56 -49.46
C GLN A 123 -5.52 19.35 -48.39
N LYS A 124 -4.33 19.96 -48.59
CA LYS A 124 -3.22 19.86 -47.63
C LYS A 124 -3.51 20.56 -46.34
N LEU A 125 -4.21 21.70 -46.36
CA LEU A 125 -4.63 22.41 -45.17
C LEU A 125 -5.74 21.68 -44.41
N ILE A 126 -6.72 21.10 -45.15
CA ILE A 126 -7.80 20.30 -44.57
C ILE A 126 -7.21 19.12 -43.80
N HIS A 127 -6.35 18.30 -44.40
CA HIS A 127 -5.71 17.17 -43.75
C HIS A 127 -4.86 17.59 -42.58
N GLY A 128 -4.06 18.65 -42.69
CA GLY A 128 -3.25 19.16 -41.58
C GLY A 128 -4.09 19.61 -40.35
N ILE A 129 -5.14 20.41 -40.61
CA ILE A 129 -6.00 20.89 -39.52
C ILE A 129 -6.79 19.73 -38.91
N ALA A 130 -7.35 18.83 -39.74
CA ALA A 130 -8.07 17.65 -39.26
C ALA A 130 -7.19 16.77 -38.39
N PHE A 131 -5.97 16.48 -38.84
CA PHE A 131 -4.97 15.72 -38.09
C PHE A 131 -4.67 16.32 -36.71
N PHE A 132 -4.25 17.58 -36.67
CA PHE A 132 -3.92 18.23 -35.38
C PHE A 132 -5.12 18.33 -34.46
N THR A 133 -6.30 18.66 -34.98
CA THR A 133 -7.52 18.75 -34.18
C THR A 133 -7.92 17.38 -33.63
N ALA A 134 -7.89 16.34 -34.47
CA ALA A 134 -8.13 14.96 -34.05
C ALA A 134 -7.15 14.50 -32.98
N PHE A 135 -5.86 14.77 -33.16
CA PHE A 135 -4.82 14.46 -32.20
C PHE A 135 -5.08 15.12 -30.83
N PHE A 136 -5.42 16.41 -30.82
CA PHE A 136 -5.71 17.09 -29.56
C PHE A 136 -6.98 16.57 -28.87
N ILE A 137 -8.05 16.31 -29.63
CA ILE A 137 -9.31 15.75 -29.07
C ILE A 137 -9.07 14.37 -28.49
N ILE A 138 -8.40 13.49 -29.21
CA ILE A 138 -8.13 12.13 -28.75
C ILE A 138 -7.19 12.14 -27.55
N SER A 139 -6.12 12.92 -27.60
CA SER A 139 -5.19 13.04 -26.49
C SER A 139 -5.89 13.56 -25.23
N TYR A 140 -6.75 14.57 -25.37
CA TYR A 140 -7.54 15.09 -24.27
C TYR A 140 -8.48 14.03 -23.69
N LEU A 141 -9.24 13.33 -24.51
CA LEU A 141 -10.14 12.24 -24.09
C LEU A 141 -9.36 11.11 -23.40
N HIS A 142 -8.24 10.71 -23.99
CA HIS A 142 -7.38 9.67 -23.44
C HIS A 142 -6.83 10.06 -22.07
N ILE A 143 -6.28 11.26 -21.93
CA ILE A 143 -5.74 11.72 -20.66
C ILE A 143 -6.85 11.85 -19.60
N VAL A 144 -7.99 12.48 -19.94
CA VAL A 144 -9.02 12.76 -18.95
C VAL A 144 -9.84 11.51 -18.61
N ILE A 145 -10.39 10.82 -19.63
CA ILE A 145 -11.30 9.69 -19.44
C ILE A 145 -10.52 8.38 -19.30
N GLY A 146 -9.41 8.24 -20.01
CA GLY A 146 -8.59 7.03 -20.01
C GLY A 146 -7.61 6.95 -18.83
N GLU A 147 -7.25 8.08 -18.20
CA GLU A 147 -6.22 8.07 -17.16
C GLU A 147 -6.64 8.82 -15.88
N LEU A 148 -6.87 10.15 -15.93
CA LEU A 148 -7.05 10.98 -14.73
C LEU A 148 -8.32 10.65 -13.95
N ALA A 149 -9.45 10.50 -14.62
CA ALA A 149 -10.71 10.20 -13.96
C ALA A 149 -10.75 8.78 -13.35
N PRO A 150 -10.35 7.71 -14.06
CA PRO A 150 -10.26 6.36 -13.50
C PRO A 150 -9.29 6.26 -12.32
N LYS A 151 -8.11 6.87 -12.42
CA LYS A 151 -7.13 6.95 -11.34
C LYS A 151 -7.69 7.62 -10.10
N SER A 152 -8.30 8.79 -10.27
CA SER A 152 -8.91 9.54 -9.17
C SER A 152 -10.03 8.76 -8.49
N TRP A 153 -10.83 8.03 -9.28
CA TRP A 153 -11.91 7.20 -8.76
C TRP A 153 -11.36 5.99 -7.99
N ALA A 154 -10.34 5.33 -8.52
CA ALA A 154 -9.68 4.19 -7.89
C ALA A 154 -9.07 4.55 -6.52
N ILE A 155 -8.45 5.72 -6.40
CA ILE A 155 -7.89 6.21 -5.15
C ILE A 155 -8.99 6.49 -4.11
N ARG A 156 -10.15 7.01 -4.55
CA ARG A 156 -11.26 7.36 -3.64
C ARG A 156 -12.09 6.16 -3.21
N LYS A 157 -12.26 5.15 -4.07
CA LYS A 157 -13.10 3.98 -3.80
C LYS A 157 -12.38 2.67 -4.20
N PRO A 158 -11.22 2.37 -3.60
CA PRO A 158 -10.41 1.22 -4.00
C PRO A 158 -11.13 -0.12 -3.78
N GLU A 159 -11.88 -0.29 -2.69
CA GLU A 159 -12.57 -1.54 -2.37
C GLU A 159 -13.60 -1.93 -3.45
N LEU A 160 -14.41 -0.97 -3.89
CA LEU A 160 -15.42 -1.21 -4.92
C LEU A 160 -14.77 -1.59 -6.25
N LEU A 161 -13.80 -0.77 -6.69
CA LEU A 161 -13.16 -0.96 -7.99
C LEU A 161 -12.32 -2.23 -8.02
N SER A 162 -11.58 -2.56 -6.97
CA SER A 162 -10.83 -3.82 -6.90
C SER A 162 -11.72 -5.04 -7.04
N LEU A 163 -12.89 -5.06 -6.39
CA LEU A 163 -13.85 -6.17 -6.52
C LEU A 163 -14.44 -6.30 -7.93
N TRP A 164 -14.66 -5.18 -8.61
CA TRP A 164 -15.22 -5.19 -9.97
C TRP A 164 -14.17 -5.52 -11.04
N THR A 165 -12.95 -5.05 -10.85
CA THR A 165 -11.87 -5.23 -11.82
C THR A 165 -11.10 -6.53 -11.66
N ALA A 166 -11.12 -7.15 -10.46
CA ALA A 166 -10.35 -8.37 -10.18
C ALA A 166 -10.65 -9.52 -11.14
N ALA A 167 -11.93 -9.80 -11.41
CA ALA A 167 -12.30 -10.94 -12.26
C ALA A 167 -11.92 -10.76 -13.74
N PRO A 168 -12.23 -9.60 -14.40
CA PRO A 168 -11.76 -9.36 -15.78
C PRO A 168 -10.22 -9.31 -15.86
N LEU A 169 -9.54 -8.71 -14.88
CA LEU A 169 -8.09 -8.66 -14.83
C LEU A 169 -7.47 -10.06 -14.68
N TYR A 170 -8.06 -10.92 -13.85
CA TYR A 170 -7.66 -12.32 -13.71
C TYR A 170 -7.73 -13.05 -15.07
N LEU A 171 -8.84 -12.88 -15.79
CA LEU A 171 -9.02 -13.49 -17.11
C LEU A 171 -8.00 -12.95 -18.12
N PHE A 172 -7.79 -11.65 -18.13
CA PHE A 172 -6.82 -10.99 -19.03
C PHE A 172 -5.38 -11.46 -18.74
N TYR A 173 -5.00 -11.60 -17.48
CA TYR A 173 -3.69 -12.11 -17.08
C TYR A 173 -3.42 -13.50 -17.66
N TRP A 174 -4.37 -14.42 -17.52
CA TRP A 174 -4.22 -15.77 -18.07
C TRP A 174 -4.21 -15.81 -19.59
N ALA A 175 -5.00 -14.97 -20.25
CA ALA A 175 -4.99 -14.84 -21.71
C ALA A 175 -3.66 -14.29 -22.22
N MET A 176 -3.06 -13.34 -21.51
CA MET A 176 -1.80 -12.67 -21.88
C MET A 176 -0.57 -13.24 -21.16
N TYR A 177 -0.71 -14.35 -20.44
CA TYR A 177 0.36 -14.95 -19.65
C TYR A 177 1.68 -15.13 -20.41
N PRO A 178 1.71 -15.67 -21.65
CA PRO A 178 2.95 -15.83 -22.40
C PRO A 178 3.66 -14.50 -22.66
N ALA A 179 2.91 -13.45 -23.00
CA ALA A 179 3.46 -12.12 -23.24
C ALA A 179 4.00 -11.49 -21.96
N ILE A 180 3.25 -11.59 -20.86
CA ILE A 180 3.64 -11.08 -19.54
C ILE A 180 4.90 -11.80 -19.05
N PHE A 181 4.97 -13.10 -19.20
CA PHE A 181 6.15 -13.90 -18.84
C PHE A 181 7.38 -13.43 -19.62
N LEU A 182 7.26 -13.24 -20.93
CA LEU A 182 8.36 -12.77 -21.78
C LEU A 182 8.84 -11.37 -21.35
N LEU A 183 7.92 -10.45 -21.09
CA LEU A 183 8.23 -9.09 -20.65
C LEU A 183 8.95 -9.09 -19.29
N ASN A 184 8.43 -9.82 -18.31
CA ASN A 184 9.04 -9.92 -16.98
C ASN A 184 10.40 -10.62 -17.05
N ALA A 185 10.56 -11.67 -17.85
CA ALA A 185 11.84 -12.33 -18.04
C ALA A 185 12.88 -11.38 -18.67
N SER A 186 12.46 -10.56 -19.66
CA SER A 186 13.32 -9.55 -20.29
C SER A 186 13.73 -8.45 -19.30
N ALA A 187 12.78 -7.94 -18.51
CA ALA A 187 13.06 -6.94 -17.47
C ALA A 187 14.05 -7.48 -16.43
N ASN A 188 13.83 -8.70 -15.94
CA ASN A 188 14.74 -9.34 -14.99
C ASN A 188 16.13 -9.60 -15.59
N ALA A 189 16.23 -9.94 -16.86
CA ALA A 189 17.51 -10.08 -17.55
C ALA A 189 18.30 -8.75 -17.59
N ILE A 190 17.60 -7.65 -17.89
CA ILE A 190 18.21 -6.29 -17.88
C ILE A 190 18.68 -5.92 -16.46
N LEU A 191 17.87 -6.17 -15.43
CA LEU A 191 18.23 -5.88 -14.04
C LEU A 191 19.46 -6.69 -13.59
N ARG A 192 19.55 -7.97 -13.98
CA ARG A 192 20.75 -8.78 -13.71
C ARG A 192 22.00 -8.23 -14.38
N ILE A 193 21.89 -7.78 -15.63
CA ILE A 193 23.00 -7.14 -16.35
C ILE A 193 23.43 -5.84 -15.66
N ALA A 194 22.47 -5.10 -15.08
CA ALA A 194 22.72 -3.88 -14.32
C ALA A 194 23.26 -4.14 -12.89
N GLY A 195 23.48 -5.41 -12.50
CA GLY A 195 24.02 -5.76 -11.18
C GLY A 195 23.02 -5.67 -10.02
N GLN A 196 21.75 -5.58 -10.31
CA GLN A 196 20.66 -5.59 -9.32
C GLN A 196 20.02 -6.98 -9.28
N ASP A 197 20.63 -7.90 -8.54
CA ASP A 197 19.99 -9.16 -8.19
C ASP A 197 18.96 -8.89 -7.08
N GLN A 198 17.75 -8.53 -7.45
CA GLN A 198 16.63 -8.59 -6.52
C GLN A 198 16.09 -10.02 -6.48
N PRO A 199 16.06 -10.68 -5.33
CA PRO A 199 15.29 -11.89 -5.19
C PRO A 199 13.82 -11.55 -5.48
N ALA A 200 13.24 -12.21 -6.48
CA ALA A 200 11.81 -12.18 -6.72
C ALA A 200 11.12 -12.85 -5.53
N GLY A 201 10.83 -12.10 -4.51
CA GLY A 201 10.19 -12.54 -3.28
C GLY A 201 9.25 -11.46 -2.79
N HIS A 202 8.03 -11.87 -2.54
CA HIS A 202 7.03 -11.08 -1.85
C HIS A 202 7.69 -10.30 -0.71
N HIS A 203 7.79 -8.98 -0.84
CA HIS A 203 8.03 -8.13 0.30
C HIS A 203 6.75 -8.19 1.17
N GLU A 204 6.64 -9.21 2.00
CA GLU A 204 5.94 -9.02 3.26
C GLU A 204 6.69 -7.87 3.91
N HIS A 205 6.01 -6.74 4.04
CA HIS A 205 6.52 -5.61 4.78
C HIS A 205 6.68 -6.05 6.24
N HIS A 206 7.83 -6.70 6.54
CA HIS A 206 8.26 -6.85 7.90
C HIS A 206 8.62 -5.45 8.39
N TYR A 207 7.68 -4.82 9.06
CA TYR A 207 7.96 -3.56 9.73
C TYR A 207 9.12 -3.76 10.68
N SER A 208 10.16 -2.97 10.54
CA SER A 208 11.22 -2.92 11.55
C SER A 208 10.62 -2.44 12.87
N ARG A 209 11.28 -2.72 13.98
CA ARG A 209 10.82 -2.22 15.30
C ARG A 209 10.67 -0.69 15.28
N ASP A 210 11.58 0.01 14.62
CA ASP A 210 11.56 1.47 14.53
C ASP A 210 10.37 1.98 13.71
N GLU A 211 10.03 1.31 12.60
CA GLU A 211 8.82 1.61 11.82
C GLU A 211 7.54 1.34 12.62
N LEU A 212 7.52 0.24 13.39
CA LEU A 212 6.39 -0.07 14.27
C LEU A 212 6.22 1.00 15.34
N LYS A 213 7.31 1.48 15.96
CA LYS A 213 7.30 2.60 16.89
C LYS A 213 6.73 3.87 16.25
N LEU A 214 7.21 4.24 15.07
CA LEU A 214 6.72 5.41 14.34
C LEU A 214 5.22 5.31 14.03
N ILE A 215 4.73 4.13 13.63
CA ILE A 215 3.31 3.89 13.38
C ILE A 215 2.49 4.05 14.67
N LEU A 216 2.95 3.46 15.78
CA LEU A 216 2.28 3.56 17.06
C LEU A 216 2.26 5.00 17.59
N HIS A 217 3.38 5.72 17.50
CA HIS A 217 3.45 7.13 17.87
C HIS A 217 2.56 8.03 17.02
N SER A 218 2.51 7.80 15.70
CA SER A 218 1.63 8.56 14.80
C SER A 218 0.15 8.29 15.07
N SER A 219 -0.21 7.04 15.38
CA SER A 219 -1.57 6.66 15.77
C SER A 219 -1.97 7.29 17.11
N ARG A 220 -1.05 7.34 18.08
CA ARG A 220 -1.24 8.02 19.37
C ARG A 220 -1.47 9.52 19.21
N ALA A 221 -0.78 10.16 18.28
CA ALA A 221 -0.99 11.59 17.96
C ALA A 221 -2.38 11.86 17.38
N SER A 222 -2.98 10.86 16.70
CA SER A 222 -4.31 10.96 16.08
C SER A 222 -5.45 10.76 17.08
N ASP A 223 -5.26 9.93 18.11
CA ASP A 223 -6.22 9.71 19.19
C ASP A 223 -5.50 9.50 20.54
N PRO A 224 -5.27 10.59 21.30
CA PRO A 224 -4.59 10.51 22.60
C PRO A 224 -5.37 9.73 23.68
N SER A 225 -6.65 9.45 23.48
CA SER A 225 -7.51 8.75 24.42
C SER A 225 -7.41 7.23 24.33
N ASP A 226 -6.84 6.71 23.25
CA ASP A 226 -6.70 5.26 23.03
C ASP A 226 -5.67 4.65 24.00
N GLN A 227 -6.19 4.06 25.07
CA GLN A 227 -5.40 3.44 26.13
C GLN A 227 -4.67 2.19 25.62
N ASP A 228 -5.26 1.45 24.69
CA ASP A 228 -4.69 0.22 24.14
C ASP A 228 -3.44 0.52 23.32
N MET A 229 -3.46 1.62 22.53
CA MET A 229 -2.29 2.08 21.78
C MET A 229 -1.14 2.51 22.68
N ARG A 230 -1.43 3.06 23.86
CA ARG A 230 -0.38 3.40 24.84
C ARG A 230 0.29 2.17 25.40
N VAL A 231 -0.50 1.14 25.73
CA VAL A 231 0.03 -0.13 26.25
C VAL A 231 0.90 -0.81 25.20
N LEU A 232 0.44 -0.84 23.91
CA LEU A 232 1.22 -1.42 22.82
C LEU A 232 2.54 -0.68 22.58
N ALA A 233 2.52 0.65 22.58
CA ALA A 233 3.74 1.45 22.42
C ALA A 233 4.73 1.17 23.56
N SER A 234 4.26 1.15 24.81
CA SER A 234 5.09 0.82 25.98
C SER A 234 5.64 -0.61 25.93
N ALA A 235 4.86 -1.56 25.42
CA ALA A 235 5.31 -2.95 25.27
C ALA A 235 6.44 -3.10 24.24
N VAL A 236 6.41 -2.32 23.15
CA VAL A 236 7.48 -2.31 22.14
C VAL A 236 8.74 -1.65 22.70
N GLU A 237 8.60 -0.58 23.48
CA GLU A 237 9.70 0.12 24.15
C GLU A 237 10.37 -0.75 25.23
N LEU A 238 9.58 -1.58 25.94
CA LEU A 238 10.08 -2.44 27.03
C LEU A 238 11.22 -3.36 26.58
N GLY A 239 11.22 -3.79 25.32
CA GLY A 239 12.26 -4.68 24.78
C GLY A 239 13.62 -4.03 24.57
N GLU A 240 13.73 -2.70 24.72
CA GLU A 240 14.98 -1.94 24.56
C GLU A 240 15.52 -1.41 25.89
N LEU A 241 14.74 -1.54 26.97
CA LEU A 241 15.15 -1.08 28.28
C LEU A 241 16.21 -2.01 28.84
N GLU A 242 17.34 -1.45 29.20
CA GLU A 242 18.38 -2.14 29.93
C GLU A 242 18.11 -1.97 31.45
N VAL A 243 18.55 -2.96 32.22
CA VAL A 243 18.40 -2.93 33.70
C VAL A 243 19.06 -1.68 34.27
N VAL A 244 20.15 -1.20 33.65
CA VAL A 244 20.90 -0.01 34.08
C VAL A 244 20.04 1.27 34.00
N ASP A 245 19.09 1.36 33.04
CA ASP A 245 18.22 2.55 32.85
C ASP A 245 17.23 2.72 34.01
N TRP A 246 16.94 1.63 34.73
CA TRP A 246 15.98 1.58 35.84
C TRP A 246 16.62 1.30 37.20
N ALA A 247 17.92 1.03 37.24
CA ALA A 247 18.63 0.75 38.44
C ALA A 247 18.82 2.05 39.26
N ASN A 248 18.41 2.04 40.52
CA ASN A 248 18.72 3.12 41.41
C ASN A 248 20.21 3.10 41.80
N SER A 249 20.80 4.29 41.96
CA SER A 249 22.16 4.41 42.50
C SER A 249 22.24 3.81 43.91
N ARG A 250 23.38 3.19 44.22
CA ARG A 250 23.63 2.65 45.55
C ARG A 250 23.48 3.71 46.64
N GLU A 251 23.80 4.96 46.32
CA GLU A 251 23.73 6.09 47.25
C GLU A 251 22.29 6.48 47.62
N ASP A 252 21.35 6.19 46.72
CA ASP A 252 19.92 6.49 46.87
C ASP A 252 19.12 5.32 47.48
N LEU A 253 19.78 4.15 47.69
CA LEU A 253 19.11 2.98 48.24
C LEU A 253 18.89 3.12 49.74
N ILE A 254 17.63 2.91 50.11
CA ILE A 254 17.25 2.79 51.53
C ILE A 254 17.31 1.31 51.89
N TYR A 255 18.23 0.96 52.77
CA TYR A 255 18.51 -0.42 53.15
C TYR A 255 18.48 -0.61 54.66
N LEU A 256 18.46 -1.85 55.07
CA LEU A 256 18.59 -2.30 56.46
C LEU A 256 19.96 -2.94 56.66
N GLU A 257 20.58 -2.73 57.79
CA GLU A 257 21.73 -3.53 58.22
C GLU A 257 21.31 -4.94 58.62
N LEU A 258 22.16 -5.94 58.37
CA LEU A 258 21.87 -7.33 58.70
C LEU A 258 21.53 -7.53 60.19
N ASN A 259 22.15 -6.73 61.05
CA ASN A 259 21.96 -6.77 62.52
C ASN A 259 20.95 -5.73 63.02
N ALA A 260 20.15 -5.12 62.15
CA ALA A 260 19.19 -4.11 62.56
C ALA A 260 18.17 -4.66 63.56
N THR A 261 17.86 -3.84 64.55
CA THR A 261 16.85 -4.14 65.57
C THR A 261 15.43 -3.98 65.03
N LEU A 262 14.45 -4.63 65.64
CA LEU A 262 13.05 -4.52 65.29
C LEU A 262 12.56 -3.06 65.27
N ASP A 263 13.00 -2.25 66.17
CA ASP A 263 12.65 -0.83 66.26
C ASP A 263 13.21 -0.02 65.08
N GLU A 264 14.42 -0.31 64.66
CA GLU A 264 15.04 0.29 63.48
C GLU A 264 14.28 -0.08 62.20
N VAL A 265 13.92 -1.36 62.03
CA VAL A 265 13.11 -1.82 60.90
C VAL A 265 11.78 -1.09 60.88
N PHE A 266 11.06 -1.01 61.99
CA PHE A 266 9.78 -0.30 62.05
C PHE A 266 9.92 1.21 61.89
N SER A 267 11.01 1.82 62.35
CA SER A 267 11.27 3.25 62.15
C SER A 267 11.48 3.58 60.68
N LEU A 268 12.25 2.75 59.96
CA LEU A 268 12.50 2.88 58.54
C LEU A 268 11.23 2.67 57.75
N PHE A 269 10.46 1.63 58.08
CA PHE A 269 9.17 1.35 57.46
C PHE A 269 8.17 2.51 57.63
N ARG A 270 8.04 3.07 58.81
CA ARG A 270 7.17 4.23 59.08
C ARG A 270 7.55 5.45 58.26
N ARG A 271 8.84 5.65 58.02
CA ARG A 271 9.36 6.79 57.27
C ARG A 271 9.17 6.64 55.76
N HIS A 272 9.49 5.48 55.23
CA HIS A 272 9.62 5.29 53.74
C HIS A 272 8.49 4.46 53.12
N LYS A 273 7.81 3.61 53.93
CA LYS A 273 6.64 2.80 53.51
C LYS A 273 6.89 1.88 52.32
N TYR A 274 8.13 1.45 52.07
CA TYR A 274 8.44 0.49 51.03
C TYR A 274 8.04 -0.92 51.46
N SER A 275 7.71 -1.77 50.44
CA SER A 275 7.36 -3.16 50.69
C SER A 275 8.58 -4.05 50.83
N ARG A 276 9.72 -3.66 50.24
CA ARG A 276 10.96 -4.43 50.20
C ARG A 276 12.13 -3.53 50.58
N TYR A 277 13.01 -4.06 51.45
CA TYR A 277 14.23 -3.39 51.91
C TYR A 277 15.42 -4.28 51.63
N PRO A 278 16.42 -3.83 50.84
CA PRO A 278 17.69 -4.53 50.72
C PRO A 278 18.37 -4.63 52.10
N ILE A 279 19.05 -5.75 52.35
CA ILE A 279 19.82 -5.98 53.57
C ILE A 279 21.29 -5.89 53.20
N TYR A 280 22.01 -5.03 53.90
CA TYR A 280 23.44 -4.83 53.76
C TYR A 280 24.19 -5.46 54.94
N ASP A 281 25.24 -6.23 54.61
CA ASP A 281 26.15 -6.80 55.61
C ASP A 281 27.44 -5.97 55.62
N GLU A 282 27.68 -5.23 56.70
CA GLU A 282 28.90 -4.44 56.85
C GLU A 282 30.17 -5.30 56.84
N ALA A 283 30.11 -6.52 57.43
CA ALA A 283 31.26 -7.42 57.49
C ALA A 283 31.65 -7.97 56.11
N ALA A 284 30.68 -8.24 55.26
CA ALA A 284 30.88 -8.70 53.90
C ALA A 284 31.07 -7.52 52.90
N GLY A 285 30.64 -6.31 53.25
CA GLY A 285 30.69 -5.14 52.38
C GLY A 285 29.72 -5.16 51.18
N GLU A 286 28.69 -6.01 51.23
CA GLU A 286 27.75 -6.21 50.14
C GLU A 286 26.30 -6.40 50.60
N PHE A 287 25.36 -6.27 49.66
CA PHE A 287 23.97 -6.62 49.87
C PHE A 287 23.81 -8.13 49.84
N VAL A 288 23.22 -8.70 50.92
CA VAL A 288 23.11 -10.15 51.13
C VAL A 288 21.70 -10.69 50.88
N GLY A 289 20.68 -9.83 50.93
CA GLY A 289 19.31 -10.24 50.77
C GLY A 289 18.33 -9.08 50.68
N VAL A 290 17.04 -9.41 50.55
CA VAL A 290 15.92 -8.46 50.57
C VAL A 290 14.91 -8.92 51.62
N LEU A 291 14.55 -8.05 52.56
CA LEU A 291 13.43 -8.26 53.47
C LEU A 291 12.12 -7.78 52.82
N HIS A 292 11.13 -8.65 52.80
CA HIS A 292 9.77 -8.25 52.46
C HIS A 292 9.00 -7.97 53.75
N ILE A 293 8.44 -6.77 53.89
CA ILE A 293 7.78 -6.35 55.13
C ILE A 293 6.61 -7.27 55.53
N LYS A 294 5.94 -7.90 54.57
CA LYS A 294 4.85 -8.85 54.86
C LYS A 294 5.37 -10.12 55.55
N ASP A 295 6.57 -10.58 55.19
CA ASP A 295 7.13 -11.79 55.80
C ASP A 295 7.54 -11.53 57.26
N LEU A 296 8.06 -10.34 57.51
CA LEU A 296 8.29 -9.88 58.88
C LEU A 296 6.98 -9.84 59.67
N LEU A 297 5.93 -9.22 59.12
CA LEU A 297 4.64 -9.11 59.80
C LEU A 297 4.01 -10.48 60.05
N LEU A 298 4.13 -11.40 59.11
CA LEU A 298 3.66 -12.77 59.26
C LEU A 298 4.45 -13.49 60.37
N HIS A 299 5.77 -13.38 60.36
CA HIS A 299 6.62 -13.98 61.38
C HIS A 299 6.25 -13.45 62.78
N LEU A 300 6.10 -12.15 62.93
CA LEU A 300 5.70 -11.55 64.20
C LEU A 300 4.29 -11.95 64.62
N SER A 301 3.38 -12.19 63.73
CA SER A 301 2.00 -12.63 64.02
C SER A 301 1.93 -14.07 64.57
N LEU A 302 2.94 -14.88 64.29
CA LEU A 302 3.04 -16.26 64.77
C LEU A 302 3.74 -16.39 66.12
N LEU A 303 4.34 -15.30 66.61
CA LEU A 303 5.00 -15.29 67.89
C LEU A 303 4.06 -14.83 69.01
N GLU A 304 4.00 -15.52 70.14
CA GLU A 304 3.18 -15.14 71.30
C GLU A 304 3.72 -13.88 71.99
N MET A 305 4.99 -13.59 71.86
CA MET A 305 5.70 -12.41 72.41
C MET A 305 6.65 -11.84 71.34
N LEU A 306 6.84 -10.52 71.33
CA LEU A 306 7.84 -9.85 70.51
C LEU A 306 9.25 -10.35 70.86
N PRO A 307 10.03 -10.82 69.90
CA PRO A 307 11.38 -11.30 70.18
C PRO A 307 12.29 -10.12 70.61
N SER A 308 13.11 -10.34 71.63
CA SER A 308 14.13 -9.38 72.06
C SER A 308 15.24 -9.18 71.02
N THR A 309 15.43 -10.17 70.13
CA THR A 309 16.41 -10.14 69.01
C THR A 309 15.77 -10.65 67.74
N LEU A 310 15.77 -9.80 66.72
CA LEU A 310 15.31 -10.15 65.32
C LEU A 310 16.51 -10.66 64.55
N ARG A 311 16.39 -11.84 63.92
CA ARG A 311 17.40 -12.35 62.96
C ARG A 311 16.93 -12.16 61.55
N LEU A 312 17.29 -11.04 60.91
CA LEU A 312 16.91 -10.73 59.54
C LEU A 312 17.39 -11.78 58.53
N ALA A 313 18.51 -12.45 58.83
CA ALA A 313 19.04 -13.51 58.01
C ALA A 313 18.06 -14.69 57.79
N GLU A 314 17.13 -14.93 58.73
CA GLU A 314 16.15 -16.02 58.63
C GLU A 314 14.90 -15.60 57.79
N LEU A 315 14.69 -14.30 57.61
CA LEU A 315 13.50 -13.74 56.92
C LEU A 315 13.80 -13.12 55.56
N MET A 316 15.08 -13.01 55.19
CA MET A 316 15.49 -12.41 53.93
C MET A 316 15.39 -13.41 52.79
N HIS A 317 15.06 -12.89 51.61
CA HIS A 317 15.14 -13.58 50.35
C HIS A 317 16.50 -13.32 49.68
N PRO A 318 17.06 -14.29 48.93
CA PRO A 318 18.32 -14.09 48.22
C PRO A 318 18.18 -13.04 47.12
N ILE A 319 19.29 -12.36 46.82
CA ILE A 319 19.39 -11.37 45.74
C ILE A 319 20.04 -12.04 44.53
N GLU A 320 19.41 -11.87 43.35
CA GLU A 320 20.07 -12.19 42.09
C GLU A 320 21.03 -11.05 41.70
N LYS A 321 22.29 -11.39 41.47
CA LYS A 321 23.29 -10.44 40.97
C LYS A 321 23.30 -10.48 39.47
N VAL A 322 22.94 -9.38 38.82
CA VAL A 322 22.94 -9.23 37.35
C VAL A 322 24.21 -8.51 36.95
N SER A 323 24.91 -9.05 35.93
CA SER A 323 26.07 -8.41 35.34
C SER A 323 25.65 -7.13 34.56
N ARG A 324 26.49 -6.11 34.61
CA ARG A 324 26.27 -4.86 33.88
C ARG A 324 26.53 -4.97 32.35
N ASN A 325 26.96 -6.16 31.90
CA ASN A 325 27.28 -6.40 30.47
C ASN A 325 26.11 -7.02 29.71
#